data_aae56c2cfc9b395f2267fab3c4649770
#
_entry.id   aae56c2cfc9b395f2267fab3c4649770
#
_cell.length_a   1.000
_cell.length_b   1.000
_cell.length_c   1.000
_cell.angle_alpha   90.00
_cell.angle_beta   90.00
_cell.angle_gamma   90.00
#
_symmetry.space_group_name_H-M   'P 1'
#
loop_
_entity.id
_entity.type
_entity.pdbx_description
1 polymer ?
#
loop_
_entity_poly.entity_id
_entity_poly.type
_entity_poly.pdbx_seq_one_letter_code
_entity_poly.pdbx_strand_id
1 'polypeptide(L)'
;MKILITGGCGFIGSNLAIFLKQNIQNAKITSVDNLSRKGSSLNHKILSKKKIKNFKLNISKVTTFKKFQRFDLIIHCAAEPAIEASRNKIDEVFNSNLIGTFNILKKCAKDKSNIIYLSSSRVYAMENLFRLKKGISIKENFNVENYKSIYGFTKLSSELLIKEYSYLHKIKYIINRVALVSGPWQFGKEEQGFVSLWVWRHLNRLKLNYIGFEGKGKQVRDVLHIQDLCELILLQIKKLKKINNKLMNVGGGKKNSLNLLRLTELSRKVSKNKIRIGSIKKTSPYDVPYFVTNNSYVTKLYKWKPKRNLKKIITDLYFWMKPNKNILKKYF
;
A
#
# COMPACT_ATOMS: atom_id res chain seq x y z
N MET A 1 4.57 -17.03 -17.60
CA MET A 1 4.05 -15.64 -17.55
C MET A 1 5.14 -14.70 -17.09
N LYS A 2 5.35 -13.58 -17.78
CA LYS A 2 6.34 -12.53 -17.46
C LYS A 2 5.62 -11.37 -16.75
N ILE A 3 6.00 -11.11 -15.49
CA ILE A 3 5.35 -10.10 -14.65
C ILE A 3 6.37 -9.00 -14.29
N LEU A 4 6.02 -7.75 -14.53
CA LEU A 4 6.74 -6.59 -14.02
C LEU A 4 6.07 -6.07 -12.75
N ILE A 5 6.83 -5.85 -11.68
CA ILE A 5 6.36 -5.21 -10.45
C ILE A 5 7.12 -3.88 -10.30
N THR A 6 6.41 -2.76 -10.39
CA THR A 6 7.00 -1.44 -10.12
C THR A 6 6.92 -1.11 -8.63
N GLY A 7 7.89 -0.38 -8.10
CA GLY A 7 8.00 -0.19 -6.66
C GLY A 7 8.33 -1.50 -5.93
N GLY A 8 9.05 -2.40 -6.61
CA GLY A 8 9.27 -3.76 -6.13
C GLY A 8 10.20 -3.88 -4.93
N CYS A 9 10.96 -2.86 -4.59
CA CYS A 9 11.72 -2.79 -3.34
C CYS A 9 10.99 -2.04 -2.21
N GLY A 10 9.78 -1.52 -2.49
CA GLY A 10 8.87 -1.02 -1.47
C GLY A 10 8.26 -2.15 -0.65
N PHE A 11 7.55 -1.79 0.42
CA PHE A 11 6.89 -2.75 1.33
C PHE A 11 5.95 -3.72 0.60
N ILE A 12 5.00 -3.21 -0.17
CA ILE A 12 4.02 -4.06 -0.85
C ILE A 12 4.67 -4.81 -2.02
N GLY A 13 5.46 -4.12 -2.83
CA GLY A 13 6.09 -4.71 -4.03
C GLY A 13 7.03 -5.86 -3.71
N SER A 14 7.84 -5.76 -2.65
CA SER A 14 8.78 -6.82 -2.26
C SER A 14 8.07 -8.08 -1.74
N ASN A 15 7.03 -7.90 -0.91
CA ASN A 15 6.20 -9.00 -0.45
C ASN A 15 5.48 -9.69 -1.62
N LEU A 16 4.90 -8.93 -2.54
CA LEU A 16 4.25 -9.46 -3.75
C LEU A 16 5.24 -10.22 -4.63
N ALA A 17 6.42 -9.66 -4.89
CA ALA A 17 7.42 -10.28 -5.75
C ALA A 17 7.84 -11.66 -5.22
N ILE A 18 8.10 -11.76 -3.92
CA ILE A 18 8.48 -13.02 -3.26
C ILE A 18 7.31 -14.00 -3.30
N PHE A 19 6.12 -13.54 -2.88
CA PHE A 19 4.92 -14.37 -2.81
C PHE A 19 4.52 -14.94 -4.18
N LEU A 20 4.49 -14.11 -5.21
CA LEU A 20 4.10 -14.55 -6.56
C LEU A 20 5.13 -15.51 -7.17
N LYS A 21 6.43 -15.32 -6.91
CA LYS A 21 7.47 -16.25 -7.34
C LYS A 21 7.30 -17.64 -6.73
N GLN A 22 6.85 -17.72 -5.49
CA GLN A 22 6.62 -18.98 -4.78
C GLN A 22 5.30 -19.67 -5.19
N ASN A 23 4.29 -18.90 -5.65
CA ASN A 23 2.92 -19.40 -5.85
C ASN A 23 2.48 -19.48 -7.33
N ILE A 24 3.30 -19.02 -8.26
CA ILE A 24 3.02 -19.14 -9.70
C ILE A 24 4.17 -19.90 -10.35
N GLN A 25 3.91 -21.15 -10.73
CA GLN A 25 4.87 -21.99 -11.42
C GLN A 25 5.36 -21.30 -12.71
N ASN A 26 6.66 -21.34 -12.96
CA ASN A 26 7.30 -20.76 -14.14
C ASN A 26 7.07 -19.24 -14.37
N ALA A 27 6.65 -18.50 -13.32
CA ALA A 27 6.56 -17.05 -13.42
C ALA A 27 7.95 -16.40 -13.44
N LYS A 28 8.21 -15.57 -14.45
CA LYS A 28 9.40 -14.71 -14.52
C LYS A 28 9.04 -13.34 -13.93
N ILE A 29 9.42 -13.13 -12.66
CA ILE A 29 9.16 -11.87 -11.93
C ILE A 29 10.35 -10.95 -12.16
N THR A 30 10.07 -9.75 -12.64
CA THR A 30 11.01 -8.63 -12.74
C THR A 30 10.50 -7.48 -11.88
N SER A 31 11.39 -6.85 -11.15
CA SER A 31 11.10 -5.69 -10.31
C SER A 31 11.82 -4.46 -10.83
N VAL A 32 11.20 -3.29 -10.71
CA VAL A 32 11.84 -1.97 -10.88
C VAL A 32 11.55 -1.10 -9.69
N ASP A 33 12.57 -0.37 -9.22
CA ASP A 33 12.47 0.53 -8.08
C ASP A 33 13.59 1.58 -8.16
N ASN A 34 13.37 2.81 -7.74
CA ASN A 34 14.42 3.85 -7.70
C ASN A 34 15.26 3.82 -6.43
N LEU A 35 14.87 2.97 -5.45
CA LEU A 35 15.50 2.81 -4.13
C LEU A 35 15.51 4.08 -3.27
N SER A 36 14.61 5.03 -3.53
CA SER A 36 14.54 6.29 -2.79
C SER A 36 13.97 6.13 -1.37
N ARG A 37 13.15 5.10 -1.14
CA ARG A 37 12.51 4.89 0.17
C ARG A 37 13.45 4.25 1.17
N LYS A 38 13.42 4.74 2.42
CA LYS A 38 14.15 4.13 3.54
C LYS A 38 13.79 2.65 3.66
N GLY A 39 14.78 1.76 3.68
CA GLY A 39 14.59 0.31 3.73
C GLY A 39 14.51 -0.39 2.37
N SER A 40 14.30 0.34 1.25
CA SER A 40 14.25 -0.27 -0.08
C SER A 40 15.56 -0.97 -0.49
N SER A 41 16.71 -0.46 -0.04
CA SER A 41 18.01 -1.10 -0.25
C SER A 41 18.12 -2.48 0.45
N LEU A 42 17.51 -2.64 1.63
CA LEU A 42 17.44 -3.94 2.30
C LEU A 42 16.51 -4.90 1.56
N ASN A 43 15.34 -4.42 1.14
CA ASN A 43 14.41 -5.22 0.34
C ASN A 43 15.03 -5.64 -1.01
N HIS A 44 15.83 -4.75 -1.64
CA HIS A 44 16.58 -5.10 -2.85
C HIS A 44 17.51 -6.29 -2.62
N LYS A 45 18.30 -6.29 -1.54
CA LYS A 45 19.19 -7.42 -1.17
C LYS A 45 18.40 -8.72 -0.99
N ILE A 46 17.20 -8.65 -0.39
CA ILE A 46 16.34 -9.82 -0.19
C ILE A 46 15.79 -10.35 -1.51
N LEU A 47 15.33 -9.47 -2.40
CA LEU A 47 14.89 -9.88 -3.74
C LEU A 47 16.00 -10.59 -4.51
N SER A 48 17.24 -10.07 -4.43
CA SER A 48 18.42 -10.69 -5.05
C SER A 48 18.70 -12.08 -4.49
N LYS A 49 18.68 -12.26 -3.14
CA LYS A 49 18.82 -13.59 -2.50
C LYS A 49 17.73 -14.57 -2.93
N LYS A 50 16.53 -14.07 -3.24
CA LYS A 50 15.43 -14.89 -3.78
C LYS A 50 15.48 -15.05 -5.30
N LYS A 51 16.59 -14.66 -5.96
CA LYS A 51 16.78 -14.72 -7.42
C LYS A 51 15.68 -13.98 -8.19
N ILE A 52 15.20 -12.82 -7.67
CA ILE A 52 14.27 -11.91 -8.35
C ILE A 52 15.09 -10.74 -8.88
N LYS A 53 15.11 -10.59 -10.21
CA LYS A 53 15.83 -9.49 -10.86
C LYS A 53 15.18 -8.16 -10.55
N ASN A 54 15.93 -7.23 -9.95
CA ASN A 54 15.48 -5.88 -9.69
C ASN A 54 16.37 -4.87 -10.42
N PHE A 55 15.74 -3.93 -11.11
CA PHE A 55 16.44 -2.84 -11.80
C PHE A 55 16.23 -1.54 -11.01
N LYS A 56 17.34 -0.85 -10.70
CA LYS A 56 17.29 0.50 -10.10
C LYS A 56 16.93 1.51 -11.18
N LEU A 57 15.65 1.87 -11.28
CA LEU A 57 15.12 2.75 -12.31
C LEU A 57 14.03 3.66 -11.77
N ASN A 58 13.96 4.89 -12.30
CA ASN A 58 12.88 5.83 -12.02
C ASN A 58 11.82 5.75 -13.11
N ILE A 59 10.60 5.36 -12.76
CA ILE A 59 9.48 5.20 -13.70
C ILE A 59 8.96 6.52 -14.29
N SER A 60 9.28 7.68 -13.69
CA SER A 60 8.91 8.98 -14.24
C SER A 60 9.73 9.35 -15.49
N LYS A 61 10.84 8.64 -15.77
CA LYS A 61 11.70 8.88 -16.94
C LYS A 61 11.27 7.97 -18.11
N VAL A 62 10.88 8.56 -19.23
CA VAL A 62 10.36 7.84 -20.41
C VAL A 62 11.33 6.78 -20.96
N THR A 63 12.63 7.04 -20.89
CA THR A 63 13.69 6.16 -21.41
C THR A 63 13.85 4.87 -20.62
N THR A 64 13.29 4.80 -19.40
CA THR A 64 13.44 3.68 -18.47
C THR A 64 13.10 2.32 -19.07
N PHE A 65 12.06 2.25 -19.92
CA PHE A 65 11.50 0.99 -20.40
C PHE A 65 11.96 0.58 -21.80
N LYS A 66 12.80 1.36 -22.50
CA LYS A 66 13.24 1.07 -23.86
C LYS A 66 13.92 -0.28 -24.00
N LYS A 67 14.73 -0.68 -23.02
CA LYS A 67 15.54 -1.92 -23.03
C LYS A 67 14.82 -3.15 -22.41
N PHE A 68 13.58 -2.99 -21.95
CA PHE A 68 12.88 -4.10 -21.33
C PHE A 68 12.17 -4.98 -22.36
N GLN A 69 12.26 -6.30 -22.13
CA GLN A 69 11.45 -7.28 -22.84
C GLN A 69 9.95 -7.02 -22.64
N ARG A 70 9.14 -7.67 -23.47
CA ARG A 70 7.67 -7.69 -23.31
C ARG A 70 7.26 -8.37 -22.00
N PHE A 71 6.27 -7.79 -21.33
CA PHE A 71 5.60 -8.38 -20.16
C PHE A 71 4.16 -8.77 -20.51
N ASP A 72 3.64 -9.78 -19.82
CA ASP A 72 2.23 -10.20 -19.93
C ASP A 72 1.34 -9.42 -18.96
N LEU A 73 1.92 -9.04 -17.81
CA LEU A 73 1.24 -8.34 -16.74
C LEU A 73 2.18 -7.33 -16.06
N ILE A 74 1.65 -6.15 -15.75
CA ILE A 74 2.31 -5.17 -14.90
C ILE A 74 1.52 -5.00 -13.61
N ILE A 75 2.16 -5.20 -12.45
CA ILE A 75 1.60 -4.88 -11.14
C ILE A 75 2.23 -3.56 -10.71
N HIS A 76 1.42 -2.50 -10.70
CA HIS A 76 1.91 -1.15 -10.48
C HIS A 76 1.74 -0.74 -9.02
N CYS A 77 2.84 -0.87 -8.24
CA CYS A 77 2.91 -0.50 -6.81
C CYS A 77 3.72 0.77 -6.57
N ALA A 78 4.51 1.23 -7.56
CA ALA A 78 5.36 2.41 -7.38
C ALA A 78 4.51 3.66 -7.12
N ALA A 79 4.86 4.39 -6.08
CA ALA A 79 4.29 5.69 -5.74
C ALA A 79 5.15 6.38 -4.69
N GLU A 80 5.12 7.71 -4.62
CA GLU A 80 5.48 8.46 -3.43
C GLU A 80 4.22 8.59 -2.54
N PRO A 81 4.12 7.81 -1.47
CA PRO A 81 2.88 7.68 -0.70
C PRO A 81 2.79 8.64 0.50
N ALA A 82 3.80 9.46 0.76
CA ALA A 82 3.84 10.35 1.91
C ALA A 82 2.90 11.54 1.69
N ILE A 83 1.82 11.62 2.47
CA ILE A 83 0.82 12.68 2.37
C ILE A 83 1.41 14.02 2.79
N GLU A 84 2.22 14.07 3.85
CA GLU A 84 2.90 15.29 4.28
C GLU A 84 3.98 15.73 3.27
N ALA A 85 4.69 14.79 2.64
CA ALA A 85 5.61 15.12 1.55
C ALA A 85 4.89 15.79 0.37
N SER A 86 3.61 15.51 0.17
CA SER A 86 2.81 16.15 -0.88
C SER A 86 2.55 17.65 -0.63
N ARG A 87 2.93 18.21 0.53
CA ARG A 87 2.88 19.67 0.79
C ARG A 87 4.16 20.37 0.35
N ASN A 88 5.32 19.73 0.56
CA ASN A 88 6.64 20.36 0.36
C ASN A 88 7.38 19.80 -0.87
N LYS A 89 6.87 18.73 -1.49
CA LYS A 89 7.50 18.00 -2.60
C LYS A 89 6.45 17.60 -3.64
N ILE A 90 5.63 18.57 -4.04
CA ILE A 90 4.51 18.35 -4.97
C ILE A 90 5.01 17.70 -6.26
N ASP A 91 6.11 18.22 -6.83
CA ASP A 91 6.68 17.72 -8.08
C ASP A 91 7.13 16.26 -7.96
N GLU A 92 7.76 15.87 -6.83
CA GLU A 92 8.15 14.46 -6.63
C GLU A 92 6.93 13.55 -6.61
N VAL A 93 5.86 13.95 -5.93
CA VAL A 93 4.62 13.18 -5.85
C VAL A 93 3.94 13.11 -7.21
N PHE A 94 3.82 14.24 -7.92
CA PHE A 94 3.21 14.32 -9.23
C PHE A 94 3.98 13.48 -10.26
N ASN A 95 5.29 13.68 -10.35
CA ASN A 95 6.15 12.95 -11.28
C ASN A 95 6.17 11.45 -10.99
N SER A 96 6.30 11.05 -9.71
CA SER A 96 6.32 9.63 -9.36
C SER A 96 4.97 8.94 -9.61
N ASN A 97 3.87 9.57 -9.20
CA ASN A 97 2.57 8.92 -9.18
C ASN A 97 1.83 9.03 -10.51
N LEU A 98 1.78 10.22 -11.12
CA LEU A 98 1.00 10.45 -12.34
C LEU A 98 1.84 10.25 -13.61
N ILE A 99 2.98 10.95 -13.73
CA ILE A 99 3.86 10.79 -14.90
C ILE A 99 4.45 9.37 -14.93
N GLY A 100 4.85 8.83 -13.77
CA GLY A 100 5.27 7.43 -13.65
C GLY A 100 4.20 6.45 -14.12
N THR A 101 2.94 6.63 -13.73
CA THR A 101 1.82 5.80 -14.19
C THR A 101 1.62 5.95 -15.71
N PHE A 102 1.68 7.16 -16.24
CA PHE A 102 1.58 7.39 -17.68
C PHE A 102 2.65 6.63 -18.48
N ASN A 103 3.91 6.65 -18.01
CA ASN A 103 4.99 5.89 -18.67
C ASN A 103 4.78 4.37 -18.57
N ILE A 104 4.23 3.88 -17.46
CA ILE A 104 3.84 2.47 -17.31
C ILE A 104 2.73 2.11 -18.29
N LEU A 105 1.75 2.98 -18.50
CA LEU A 105 0.66 2.74 -19.45
C LEU A 105 1.16 2.72 -20.92
N LYS A 106 2.11 3.58 -21.28
CA LYS A 106 2.81 3.48 -22.57
C LYS A 106 3.48 2.10 -22.75
N LYS A 107 4.12 1.59 -21.69
CA LYS A 107 4.70 0.24 -21.70
C LYS A 107 3.61 -0.83 -21.81
N CYS A 108 2.48 -0.70 -21.10
CA CYS A 108 1.35 -1.60 -21.25
C CYS A 108 0.82 -1.64 -22.68
N ALA A 109 0.63 -0.48 -23.30
CA ALA A 109 0.15 -0.37 -24.69
C ALA A 109 1.12 -1.04 -25.68
N LYS A 110 2.42 -0.73 -25.56
CA LYS A 110 3.48 -1.32 -26.40
C LYS A 110 3.52 -2.84 -26.27
N ASP A 111 3.42 -3.36 -25.06
CA ASP A 111 3.54 -4.80 -24.76
C ASP A 111 2.23 -5.54 -24.95
N LYS A 112 1.11 -4.85 -25.08
CA LYS A 112 -0.26 -5.40 -24.94
C LYS A 112 -0.43 -6.13 -23.59
N SER A 113 0.20 -5.60 -22.54
CA SER A 113 0.14 -6.18 -21.20
C SER A 113 -1.03 -5.64 -20.41
N ASN A 114 -1.62 -6.50 -19.56
CA ASN A 114 -2.63 -6.09 -18.61
C ASN A 114 -2.00 -5.38 -17.40
N ILE A 115 -2.81 -4.64 -16.63
CA ILE A 115 -2.34 -3.92 -15.45
C ILE A 115 -3.19 -4.23 -14.21
N ILE A 116 -2.51 -4.49 -13.08
CA ILE A 116 -3.10 -4.43 -11.74
C ILE A 116 -2.51 -3.22 -11.04
N TYR A 117 -3.35 -2.23 -10.72
CA TYR A 117 -2.94 -0.97 -10.12
C TYR A 117 -3.31 -0.91 -8.64
N LEU A 118 -2.34 -0.55 -7.80
CA LEU A 118 -2.58 -0.27 -6.40
C LEU A 118 -2.87 1.23 -6.21
N SER A 119 -4.14 1.56 -6.22
CA SER A 119 -4.67 2.85 -5.83
C SER A 119 -4.75 2.96 -4.31
N SER A 120 -5.46 3.90 -3.78
CA SER A 120 -5.49 4.22 -2.36
C SER A 120 -6.89 4.63 -1.90
N SER A 121 -7.19 4.41 -0.63
CA SER A 121 -8.34 5.01 0.04
C SER A 121 -8.28 6.55 0.12
N ARG A 122 -7.13 7.16 -0.18
CA ARG A 122 -6.95 8.62 -0.19
C ARG A 122 -7.54 9.33 -1.41
N VAL A 123 -8.13 8.58 -2.34
CA VAL A 123 -8.89 9.13 -3.49
C VAL A 123 -10.23 9.73 -3.06
N TYR A 124 -10.76 9.33 -1.92
CA TYR A 124 -12.04 9.81 -1.42
C TYR A 124 -11.96 11.24 -0.89
N ALA A 125 -13.06 11.97 -1.08
CA ALA A 125 -13.19 13.38 -0.68
C ALA A 125 -13.06 13.55 0.84
N MET A 126 -12.17 14.43 1.27
CA MET A 126 -11.86 14.65 2.69
C MET A 126 -13.08 15.18 3.46
N GLU A 127 -13.81 16.15 2.91
CA GLU A 127 -14.99 16.73 3.54
C GLU A 127 -16.03 15.66 3.91
N ASN A 128 -16.32 14.76 2.96
CA ASN A 128 -17.27 13.67 3.19
C ASN A 128 -16.75 12.66 4.22
N LEU A 129 -15.43 12.43 4.27
CA LEU A 129 -14.82 11.55 5.28
C LEU A 129 -14.85 12.17 6.68
N PHE A 130 -14.72 13.52 6.82
CA PHE A 130 -14.85 14.20 8.09
C PHE A 130 -16.27 14.09 8.67
N ARG A 131 -17.28 14.14 7.81
CA ARG A 131 -18.70 14.05 8.20
C ARG A 131 -19.17 12.60 8.38
N LEU A 132 -18.31 11.61 8.13
CA LEU A 132 -18.69 10.20 8.16
C LEU A 132 -19.00 9.75 9.59
N LYS A 133 -20.21 9.22 9.78
CA LYS A 133 -20.62 8.64 11.06
C LYS A 133 -19.83 7.34 11.34
N LYS A 134 -19.42 7.15 12.60
CA LYS A 134 -18.77 5.91 13.04
C LYS A 134 -19.68 4.71 12.76
N GLY A 135 -19.07 3.56 12.40
CA GLY A 135 -19.82 2.34 12.09
C GLY A 135 -20.14 2.15 10.61
N ILE A 136 -20.08 3.22 9.79
CA ILE A 136 -20.27 3.14 8.34
C ILE A 136 -18.96 2.67 7.69
N SER A 137 -19.05 1.76 6.71
CA SER A 137 -17.91 1.34 5.89
C SER A 137 -18.02 1.90 4.48
N ILE A 138 -16.89 2.36 3.94
CA ILE A 138 -16.79 3.06 2.66
C ILE A 138 -16.90 2.08 1.50
N LYS A 139 -17.89 2.28 0.62
CA LYS A 139 -18.04 1.57 -0.65
C LYS A 139 -17.36 2.33 -1.80
N GLU A 140 -17.24 1.68 -2.96
CA GLU A 140 -16.56 2.22 -4.15
C GLU A 140 -17.20 3.48 -4.72
N ASN A 141 -18.51 3.65 -4.53
CA ASN A 141 -19.30 4.81 -4.97
C ASN A 141 -19.29 5.99 -3.98
N PHE A 142 -18.48 5.92 -2.92
CA PHE A 142 -18.31 7.07 -2.03
C PHE A 142 -17.65 8.23 -2.78
N ASN A 143 -18.00 9.46 -2.40
CA ASN A 143 -17.61 10.67 -3.14
C ASN A 143 -16.09 10.80 -3.31
N VAL A 144 -15.68 11.13 -4.54
CA VAL A 144 -14.30 11.39 -4.96
C VAL A 144 -14.12 12.79 -5.59
N GLU A 145 -15.14 13.63 -5.62
CA GLU A 145 -15.11 14.89 -6.38
C GLU A 145 -14.40 16.02 -5.62
N ASN A 146 -14.67 16.23 -4.33
CA ASN A 146 -14.10 17.32 -3.55
C ASN A 146 -12.59 17.14 -3.26
N TYR A 147 -12.01 18.13 -2.58
CA TYR A 147 -10.57 18.17 -2.28
C TYR A 147 -10.08 16.93 -1.52
N LYS A 148 -8.85 16.60 -1.81
CA LYS A 148 -8.04 15.53 -1.21
C LYS A 148 -6.57 15.97 -1.21
N SER A 149 -5.68 15.20 -0.61
CA SER A 149 -4.24 15.52 -0.73
C SER A 149 -3.78 15.40 -2.20
N ILE A 150 -2.66 16.05 -2.57
CA ILE A 150 -2.02 15.87 -3.89
C ILE A 150 -1.75 14.37 -4.16
N TYR A 151 -1.35 13.62 -3.13
CA TYR A 151 -1.24 12.17 -3.25
C TYR A 151 -2.58 11.52 -3.68
N GLY A 152 -3.67 11.85 -3.01
CA GLY A 152 -5.01 11.32 -3.36
C GLY A 152 -5.44 11.74 -4.77
N PHE A 153 -5.18 12.99 -5.15
CA PHE A 153 -5.43 13.51 -6.49
C PHE A 153 -4.64 12.70 -7.55
N THR A 154 -3.33 12.54 -7.40
CA THR A 154 -2.51 11.81 -8.37
C THR A 154 -2.93 10.34 -8.49
N LYS A 155 -3.38 9.72 -7.40
CA LYS A 155 -3.90 8.34 -7.43
C LYS A 155 -5.23 8.25 -8.20
N LEU A 156 -6.15 9.19 -7.97
CA LEU A 156 -7.43 9.26 -8.68
C LEU A 156 -7.25 9.56 -10.16
N SER A 157 -6.40 10.53 -10.52
CA SER A 157 -6.07 10.84 -11.91
C SER A 157 -5.45 9.64 -12.64
N SER A 158 -4.62 8.86 -11.94
CA SER A 158 -4.09 7.60 -12.47
C SER A 158 -5.17 6.55 -12.71
N GLU A 159 -6.20 6.46 -11.86
CA GLU A 159 -7.35 5.56 -12.10
C GLU A 159 -8.08 5.92 -13.39
N LEU A 160 -8.33 7.22 -13.63
CA LEU A 160 -8.98 7.71 -14.84
C LEU A 160 -8.11 7.43 -16.07
N LEU A 161 -6.83 7.76 -16.00
CA LEU A 161 -5.88 7.52 -17.09
C LEU A 161 -5.77 6.04 -17.46
N ILE A 162 -5.82 5.12 -16.48
CA ILE A 162 -5.83 3.68 -16.73
C ILE A 162 -7.09 3.26 -17.50
N LYS A 163 -8.26 3.83 -17.16
CA LYS A 163 -9.52 3.52 -17.85
C LYS A 163 -9.47 3.97 -19.31
N GLU A 164 -8.97 5.21 -19.59
CA GLU A 164 -8.82 5.73 -20.94
C GLU A 164 -7.85 4.87 -21.77
N TYR A 165 -6.67 4.53 -21.21
CA TYR A 165 -5.71 3.65 -21.89
C TYR A 165 -6.26 2.24 -22.13
N SER A 166 -7.06 1.72 -21.20
CA SER A 166 -7.73 0.43 -21.37
C SER A 166 -8.70 0.46 -22.54
N TYR A 167 -9.50 1.52 -22.66
CA TYR A 167 -10.43 1.70 -23.78
C TYR A 167 -9.67 1.83 -25.10
N LEU A 168 -8.69 2.71 -25.17
CA LEU A 168 -7.94 3.03 -26.39
C LEU A 168 -7.08 1.85 -26.88
N HIS A 169 -6.37 1.17 -25.98
CA HIS A 169 -5.37 0.14 -26.34
C HIS A 169 -5.85 -1.30 -26.08
N LYS A 170 -7.12 -1.50 -25.68
CA LYS A 170 -7.74 -2.82 -25.38
C LYS A 170 -6.97 -3.65 -24.36
N ILE A 171 -6.30 -2.98 -23.40
CA ILE A 171 -5.64 -3.62 -22.26
C ILE A 171 -6.62 -3.80 -21.09
N LYS A 172 -6.52 -4.93 -20.38
CA LYS A 172 -7.37 -5.19 -19.23
C LYS A 172 -6.74 -4.63 -17.96
N TYR A 173 -7.58 -4.10 -17.06
CA TYR A 173 -7.10 -3.56 -15.79
C TYR A 173 -7.86 -4.11 -14.58
N ILE A 174 -7.21 -4.05 -13.42
CA ILE A 174 -7.82 -4.14 -12.10
C ILE A 174 -7.27 -2.98 -11.26
N ILE A 175 -8.14 -2.19 -10.67
CA ILE A 175 -7.80 -1.09 -9.76
C ILE A 175 -8.21 -1.46 -8.35
N ASN A 176 -7.25 -1.49 -7.43
CA ASN A 176 -7.49 -1.75 -6.02
C ASN A 176 -7.28 -0.44 -5.22
N ARG A 177 -8.34 0.16 -4.67
CA ARG A 177 -8.28 1.25 -3.69
C ARG A 177 -7.92 0.65 -2.34
N VAL A 178 -6.63 0.55 -2.07
CA VAL A 178 -6.12 -0.15 -0.89
C VAL A 178 -6.14 0.79 0.31
N ALA A 179 -6.68 0.31 1.43
CA ALA A 179 -6.62 0.98 2.72
C ALA A 179 -5.26 0.78 3.39
N LEU A 180 -5.19 0.91 4.72
CA LEU A 180 -3.95 0.71 5.45
C LEU A 180 -3.52 -0.76 5.42
N VAL A 181 -2.35 -1.03 4.84
CA VAL A 181 -1.71 -2.36 4.86
C VAL A 181 -0.59 -2.37 5.86
N SER A 182 -0.42 -3.47 6.59
CA SER A 182 0.70 -3.66 7.50
C SER A 182 1.18 -5.11 7.56
N GLY A 183 2.44 -5.30 7.97
CA GLY A 183 3.07 -6.61 8.08
C GLY A 183 4.60 -6.54 7.94
N PRO A 184 5.30 -7.68 7.93
CA PRO A 184 6.75 -7.75 7.79
C PRO A 184 7.30 -6.98 6.59
N TRP A 185 8.50 -6.42 6.73
CA TRP A 185 9.20 -5.56 5.74
C TRP A 185 8.60 -4.16 5.53
N GLN A 186 7.69 -3.73 6.43
CA GLN A 186 7.22 -2.36 6.49
C GLN A 186 8.10 -1.53 7.45
N PHE A 187 8.84 -0.57 6.92
CA PHE A 187 9.64 0.39 7.69
C PHE A 187 8.79 1.62 8.00
N GLY A 188 8.16 1.61 9.19
CA GLY A 188 7.22 2.64 9.59
C GLY A 188 7.87 3.95 10.02
N LYS A 189 7.18 5.04 9.70
CA LYS A 189 7.43 6.40 10.19
C LYS A 189 6.16 6.95 10.82
N GLU A 190 6.23 8.08 11.51
CA GLU A 190 5.06 8.70 12.14
C GLU A 190 3.96 9.02 11.12
N GLU A 191 4.35 9.51 9.95
CA GLU A 191 3.44 9.88 8.86
C GLU A 191 2.93 8.70 8.04
N GLN A 192 3.63 7.57 8.07
CA GLN A 192 3.30 6.42 7.24
C GLN A 192 3.75 5.10 7.85
N GLY A 193 2.82 4.11 7.90
CA GLY A 193 3.12 2.79 8.44
C GLY A 193 3.18 2.79 9.97
N PHE A 194 2.35 3.61 10.61
CA PHE A 194 2.32 3.78 12.07
C PHE A 194 2.11 2.45 12.83
N VAL A 195 1.44 1.45 12.25
CA VAL A 195 1.26 0.15 12.91
C VAL A 195 2.62 -0.54 13.15
N SER A 196 3.50 -0.57 12.14
CA SER A 196 4.83 -1.14 12.30
C SER A 196 5.72 -0.28 13.21
N LEU A 197 5.58 1.06 13.16
CA LEU A 197 6.27 1.96 14.08
C LEU A 197 5.86 1.71 15.54
N TRP A 198 4.56 1.49 15.82
CA TRP A 198 4.06 1.18 17.16
C TRP A 198 4.71 -0.07 17.74
N VAL A 199 4.75 -1.14 16.96
CA VAL A 199 5.38 -2.40 17.36
C VAL A 199 6.88 -2.22 17.59
N TRP A 200 7.57 -1.49 16.71
CA TRP A 200 9.00 -1.19 16.84
C TRP A 200 9.31 -0.40 18.11
N ARG A 201 8.55 0.67 18.38
CA ARG A 201 8.74 1.52 19.57
C ARG A 201 8.49 0.73 20.86
N HIS A 202 7.47 -0.13 20.91
CA HIS A 202 7.25 -1.01 22.05
C HIS A 202 8.37 -2.04 22.24
N LEU A 203 8.84 -2.68 21.14
CA LEU A 203 9.95 -3.63 21.20
C LEU A 203 11.24 -3.00 21.75
N ASN A 204 11.48 -1.73 21.44
CA ASN A 204 12.71 -1.00 21.81
C ASN A 204 12.53 -0.06 23.01
N ARG A 205 11.38 -0.04 23.67
CA ARG A 205 11.05 0.83 24.82
C ARG A 205 11.22 2.31 24.52
N LEU A 206 10.88 2.74 23.30
CA LEU A 206 11.00 4.11 22.83
C LEU A 206 9.67 4.87 22.99
N LYS A 207 9.73 6.18 23.25
CA LYS A 207 8.55 7.06 23.39
C LYS A 207 7.72 7.10 22.12
N LEU A 208 6.40 7.27 22.27
CA LEU A 208 5.41 7.52 21.21
C LEU A 208 4.54 8.71 21.58
N ASN A 209 3.84 9.26 20.58
CA ASN A 209 2.79 10.25 20.80
C ASN A 209 1.50 9.84 20.07
N TYR A 210 0.35 10.08 20.68
CA TYR A 210 -0.91 10.17 19.97
C TYR A 210 -0.96 11.53 19.29
N ILE A 211 -0.98 11.55 17.97
CA ILE A 211 -0.93 12.78 17.18
C ILE A 211 -2.30 13.05 16.56
N GLY A 212 -2.75 14.31 16.63
CA GLY A 212 -4.03 14.76 16.08
C GLY A 212 -5.25 14.40 16.92
N PHE A 213 -6.37 15.01 16.61
CA PHE A 213 -7.66 14.82 17.30
C PHE A 213 -7.52 14.94 18.83
N GLU A 214 -6.99 16.07 19.28
CA GLU A 214 -6.70 16.38 20.68
C GLU A 214 -5.68 15.41 21.33
N GLY A 215 -4.92 14.67 20.53
CA GLY A 215 -3.96 13.70 21.05
C GLY A 215 -4.56 12.55 21.84
N LYS A 216 -5.85 12.25 21.61
CA LYS A 216 -6.60 11.22 22.35
C LYS A 216 -6.47 9.81 21.75
N GLY A 217 -5.85 9.67 20.58
CA GLY A 217 -5.62 8.39 19.92
C GLY A 217 -6.89 7.63 19.48
N LYS A 218 -8.03 8.34 19.33
CA LYS A 218 -9.36 7.77 19.05
C LYS A 218 -9.68 7.64 17.56
N GLN A 219 -8.83 8.14 16.66
CA GLN A 219 -9.02 8.00 15.20
C GLN A 219 -8.96 6.53 14.77
N VAL A 220 -9.92 6.13 13.94
CA VAL A 220 -10.11 4.72 13.55
C VAL A 220 -9.67 4.47 12.12
N ARG A 221 -8.93 3.38 11.90
CA ARG A 221 -8.54 2.83 10.60
C ARG A 221 -8.74 1.33 10.60
N ASP A 222 -9.05 0.77 9.45
CA ASP A 222 -8.96 -0.68 9.25
C ASP A 222 -7.61 -1.06 8.68
N VAL A 223 -7.07 -2.19 9.14
CA VAL A 223 -5.73 -2.67 8.80
C VAL A 223 -5.81 -4.02 8.09
N LEU A 224 -5.24 -4.09 6.91
CA LEU A 224 -5.11 -5.31 6.13
C LEU A 224 -3.70 -5.91 6.32
N HIS A 225 -3.62 -7.21 6.55
CA HIS A 225 -2.34 -7.92 6.54
C HIS A 225 -1.77 -8.00 5.12
N ILE A 226 -0.47 -7.77 4.96
CA ILE A 226 0.20 -7.82 3.64
C ILE A 226 -0.02 -9.15 2.92
N GLN A 227 -0.02 -10.26 3.65
CA GLN A 227 -0.24 -11.58 3.08
C GLN A 227 -1.66 -11.75 2.50
N ASP A 228 -2.69 -11.15 3.13
CA ASP A 228 -4.05 -11.17 2.61
C ASP A 228 -4.15 -10.39 1.29
N LEU A 229 -3.42 -9.27 1.17
CA LEU A 229 -3.31 -8.53 -0.09
C LEU A 229 -2.61 -9.37 -1.17
N CYS A 230 -1.52 -10.04 -0.84
CA CYS A 230 -0.80 -10.91 -1.78
C CYS A 230 -1.69 -12.06 -2.29
N GLU A 231 -2.47 -12.68 -1.41
CA GLU A 231 -3.44 -13.72 -1.77
C GLU A 231 -4.53 -13.19 -2.71
N LEU A 232 -5.05 -11.98 -2.46
CA LEU A 232 -6.01 -11.34 -3.35
C LEU A 232 -5.41 -11.09 -4.74
N ILE A 233 -4.22 -10.51 -4.82
CA ILE A 233 -3.56 -10.23 -6.10
C ILE A 233 -3.33 -11.53 -6.89
N LEU A 234 -2.94 -12.62 -6.23
CA LEU A 234 -2.83 -13.93 -6.87
C LEU A 234 -4.17 -14.42 -7.46
N LEU A 235 -5.27 -14.25 -6.71
CA LEU A 235 -6.62 -14.57 -7.21
C LEU A 235 -7.00 -13.69 -8.41
N GLN A 236 -6.65 -12.40 -8.37
CA GLN A 236 -6.89 -11.46 -9.47
C GLN A 236 -6.11 -11.89 -10.71
N ILE A 237 -4.85 -12.28 -10.58
CA ILE A 237 -4.04 -12.79 -11.68
C ILE A 237 -4.68 -14.03 -12.31
N LYS A 238 -5.06 -15.02 -11.49
CA LYS A 238 -5.68 -16.27 -11.95
C LYS A 238 -7.00 -16.03 -12.68
N LYS A 239 -7.78 -15.02 -12.27
CA LYS A 239 -9.10 -14.72 -12.82
C LYS A 239 -9.11 -13.56 -13.83
N LEU A 240 -7.97 -12.96 -14.18
CA LEU A 240 -7.87 -11.73 -14.96
C LEU A 240 -8.54 -11.83 -16.35
N LYS A 241 -8.53 -13.01 -16.95
CA LYS A 241 -9.22 -13.24 -18.24
C LYS A 241 -10.74 -13.06 -18.12
N LYS A 242 -11.33 -13.49 -16.98
CA LYS A 242 -12.79 -13.48 -16.72
C LYS A 242 -13.25 -12.24 -15.96
N ILE A 243 -12.45 -11.78 -14.99
CA ILE A 243 -12.77 -10.63 -14.13
C ILE A 243 -11.71 -9.55 -14.38
N ASN A 244 -12.08 -8.58 -15.19
CA ASN A 244 -11.21 -7.45 -15.55
C ASN A 244 -12.04 -6.16 -15.64
N ASN A 245 -11.37 -5.04 -15.88
CA ASN A 245 -11.96 -3.69 -15.95
C ASN A 245 -12.80 -3.36 -14.72
N LYS A 246 -12.28 -3.71 -13.55
CA LYS A 246 -12.94 -3.52 -12.25
C LYS A 246 -12.11 -2.62 -11.33
N LEU A 247 -12.84 -1.81 -10.58
CA LEU A 247 -12.31 -1.00 -9.49
C LEU A 247 -12.95 -1.50 -8.20
N MET A 248 -12.16 -1.70 -7.15
CA MET A 248 -12.66 -2.21 -5.88
C MET A 248 -11.90 -1.66 -4.68
N ASN A 249 -12.60 -1.56 -3.57
CA ASN A 249 -11.99 -1.29 -2.26
C ASN A 249 -11.38 -2.55 -1.67
N VAL A 250 -10.21 -2.39 -1.05
CA VAL A 250 -9.47 -3.49 -0.43
C VAL A 250 -8.90 -3.04 0.91
N GLY A 251 -9.36 -3.62 2.00
CA GLY A 251 -8.90 -3.27 3.35
C GLY A 251 -9.17 -4.34 4.37
N GLY A 252 -8.88 -4.04 5.65
CA GLY A 252 -9.12 -4.94 6.76
C GLY A 252 -10.61 -5.12 7.10
N GLY A 253 -11.43 -4.12 6.77
CA GLY A 253 -12.86 -4.07 7.07
C GLY A 253 -13.16 -3.88 8.58
N LYS A 254 -14.45 -3.93 8.94
CA LYS A 254 -14.90 -3.68 10.33
C LYS A 254 -14.20 -4.56 11.37
N LYS A 255 -13.96 -5.84 11.08
CA LYS A 255 -13.31 -6.79 12.01
C LYS A 255 -11.87 -6.44 12.33
N ASN A 256 -11.19 -5.76 11.42
CA ASN A 256 -9.79 -5.33 11.56
C ASN A 256 -9.67 -3.81 11.71
N SER A 257 -10.71 -3.12 12.18
CA SER A 257 -10.64 -1.72 12.53
C SER A 257 -10.09 -1.52 13.94
N LEU A 258 -9.24 -0.53 14.11
CA LEU A 258 -8.64 -0.16 15.39
C LEU A 258 -8.38 1.34 15.50
N ASN A 259 -8.27 1.83 16.72
CA ASN A 259 -7.71 3.13 17.04
C ASN A 259 -6.31 2.97 17.67
N LEU A 260 -5.61 4.09 17.93
CA LEU A 260 -4.26 4.05 18.48
C LEU A 260 -4.23 3.51 19.93
N LEU A 261 -5.30 3.67 20.70
CA LEU A 261 -5.43 3.09 22.05
C LEU A 261 -5.39 1.55 21.98
N ARG A 262 -6.19 0.98 21.07
CA ARG A 262 -6.22 -0.48 20.86
C ARG A 262 -4.90 -0.99 20.29
N LEU A 263 -4.27 -0.23 19.39
CA LEU A 263 -2.95 -0.57 18.84
C LEU A 263 -1.90 -0.61 19.96
N THR A 264 -1.93 0.38 20.88
CA THR A 264 -1.03 0.42 22.05
C THR A 264 -1.22 -0.80 22.94
N GLU A 265 -2.48 -1.14 23.26
CA GLU A 265 -2.80 -2.32 24.08
C GLU A 265 -2.24 -3.61 23.45
N LEU A 266 -2.51 -3.83 22.16
CA LEU A 266 -2.05 -5.02 21.44
C LEU A 266 -0.53 -5.07 21.35
N SER A 267 0.13 -3.93 21.08
CA SER A 267 1.60 -3.85 21.01
C SER A 267 2.23 -4.13 22.38
N ARG A 268 1.64 -3.62 23.47
CA ARG A 268 2.06 -3.90 24.85
C ARG A 268 1.93 -5.39 25.17
N LYS A 269 0.80 -6.02 24.82
CA LYS A 269 0.58 -7.45 25.06
C LYS A 269 1.61 -8.34 24.35
N VAL A 270 1.96 -8.01 23.10
CA VAL A 270 2.90 -8.82 22.30
C VAL A 270 4.35 -8.57 22.72
N SER A 271 4.73 -7.34 22.98
CA SER A 271 6.12 -6.99 23.36
C SER A 271 6.42 -7.22 24.85
N LYS A 272 5.39 -7.31 25.68
CA LYS A 272 5.45 -7.29 27.17
C LYS A 272 6.10 -6.00 27.72
N ASN A 273 6.22 -4.94 26.91
CA ASN A 273 6.81 -3.66 27.28
C ASN A 273 5.74 -2.58 27.43
N LYS A 274 5.80 -1.86 28.54
CA LYS A 274 5.03 -0.63 28.78
C LYS A 274 5.93 0.56 28.45
N ILE A 275 5.46 1.49 27.63
CA ILE A 275 6.21 2.68 27.22
C ILE A 275 5.41 3.95 27.51
N ARG A 276 6.12 5.08 27.61
CA ARG A 276 5.48 6.39 27.77
C ARG A 276 4.88 6.82 26.43
N ILE A 277 3.60 7.22 26.46
CA ILE A 277 2.88 7.78 25.31
C ILE A 277 2.49 9.22 25.64
N GLY A 278 2.98 10.14 24.86
CA GLY A 278 2.63 11.56 24.92
C GLY A 278 1.42 11.89 24.05
N SER A 279 1.10 13.17 23.97
CA SER A 279 -0.05 13.72 23.25
C SER A 279 0.38 14.94 22.44
N ILE A 280 0.02 14.99 21.15
CA ILE A 280 0.19 16.15 20.26
C ILE A 280 -1.20 16.47 19.69
N LYS A 281 -1.77 17.62 20.10
CA LYS A 281 -3.15 18.00 19.78
C LYS A 281 -3.36 18.34 18.32
N LYS A 282 -2.36 18.97 17.67
CA LYS A 282 -2.44 19.46 16.28
C LYS A 282 -2.77 18.33 15.31
N THR A 283 -3.87 18.48 14.59
CA THR A 283 -4.32 17.51 13.58
C THR A 283 -3.81 17.95 12.20
N SER A 284 -3.27 17.02 11.42
CA SER A 284 -2.97 17.27 10.01
C SER A 284 -4.27 17.50 9.24
N PRO A 285 -4.32 18.47 8.30
CA PRO A 285 -5.52 18.74 7.49
C PRO A 285 -5.91 17.56 6.60
N TYR A 286 -5.03 16.58 6.42
CA TYR A 286 -5.28 15.37 5.64
C TYR A 286 -5.55 14.14 6.51
N ASP A 287 -5.61 14.27 7.83
CA ASP A 287 -6.01 13.15 8.67
C ASP A 287 -7.55 13.16 8.85
N VAL A 288 -8.16 12.00 8.97
CA VAL A 288 -9.61 11.84 9.13
C VAL A 288 -9.93 11.11 10.42
N PRO A 289 -11.06 11.42 11.08
CA PRO A 289 -11.39 10.78 12.36
C PRO A 289 -11.72 9.29 12.21
N TYR A 290 -12.26 8.90 11.06
CA TYR A 290 -12.74 7.54 10.83
C TYR A 290 -12.61 7.15 9.35
N PHE A 291 -12.06 5.95 9.11
CA PHE A 291 -12.11 5.29 7.81
C PHE A 291 -12.12 3.77 8.01
N VAL A 292 -13.11 3.10 7.45
CA VAL A 292 -13.22 1.63 7.43
C VAL A 292 -13.72 1.19 6.06
N THR A 293 -13.01 0.25 5.45
CA THR A 293 -13.28 -0.27 4.12
C THR A 293 -14.49 -1.20 4.10
N ASN A 294 -15.33 -1.08 3.08
CA ASN A 294 -16.32 -2.08 2.73
C ASN A 294 -15.75 -3.03 1.66
N ASN A 295 -15.58 -4.30 2.01
CA ASN A 295 -15.03 -5.32 1.13
C ASN A 295 -16.11 -6.14 0.40
N SER A 296 -17.39 -5.75 0.45
CA SER A 296 -18.49 -6.56 -0.12
C SER A 296 -18.29 -6.83 -1.61
N TYR A 297 -17.88 -5.84 -2.37
CA TYR A 297 -17.70 -5.95 -3.81
C TYR A 297 -16.54 -6.89 -4.18
N VAL A 298 -15.36 -6.71 -3.61
CA VAL A 298 -14.21 -7.61 -3.83
C VAL A 298 -14.53 -9.03 -3.37
N THR A 299 -15.29 -9.20 -2.26
CA THR A 299 -15.76 -10.51 -1.79
C THR A 299 -16.70 -11.16 -2.81
N LYS A 300 -17.65 -10.41 -3.37
CA LYS A 300 -18.57 -10.91 -4.41
C LYS A 300 -17.81 -11.43 -5.62
N LEU A 301 -16.82 -10.67 -6.12
CA LEU A 301 -16.06 -11.02 -7.33
C LEU A 301 -15.11 -12.19 -7.13
N TYR A 302 -14.37 -12.21 -6.01
CA TYR A 302 -13.25 -13.14 -5.83
C TYR A 302 -13.48 -14.20 -4.76
N LYS A 303 -14.60 -14.14 -4.02
CA LYS A 303 -14.86 -14.96 -2.83
C LYS A 303 -13.74 -14.80 -1.77
N TRP A 304 -13.11 -13.62 -1.78
CA TRP A 304 -12.00 -13.29 -0.90
C TRP A 304 -12.48 -12.44 0.30
N LYS A 305 -11.88 -12.72 1.46
CA LYS A 305 -12.02 -11.93 2.69
C LYS A 305 -10.67 -11.90 3.41
N PRO A 306 -10.36 -10.82 4.17
CA PRO A 306 -9.21 -10.81 5.07
C PRO A 306 -9.28 -11.98 6.05
N LYS A 307 -8.21 -12.76 6.16
CA LYS A 307 -8.14 -13.94 7.04
C LYS A 307 -7.40 -13.62 8.34
N ARG A 308 -6.43 -12.70 8.29
CA ARG A 308 -5.55 -12.38 9.40
C ARG A 308 -6.12 -11.22 10.21
N ASN A 309 -6.32 -11.46 11.51
CA ASN A 309 -6.84 -10.46 12.43
C ASN A 309 -5.73 -9.52 12.93
N LEU A 310 -6.12 -8.47 13.68
CA LEU A 310 -5.19 -7.46 14.24
C LEU A 310 -4.10 -8.09 15.12
N LYS A 311 -4.45 -9.08 15.94
CA LYS A 311 -3.47 -9.78 16.79
C LYS A 311 -2.39 -10.44 15.94
N LYS A 312 -2.79 -11.13 14.86
CA LYS A 312 -1.85 -11.77 13.91
C LYS A 312 -0.95 -10.74 13.23
N ILE A 313 -1.51 -9.61 12.76
CA ILE A 313 -0.73 -8.53 12.12
C ILE A 313 0.38 -8.04 13.06
N ILE A 314 0.04 -7.75 14.32
CA ILE A 314 0.99 -7.20 15.30
C ILE A 314 2.00 -8.26 15.74
N THR A 315 1.56 -9.50 15.90
CA THR A 315 2.42 -10.63 16.24
C THR A 315 3.45 -10.90 15.15
N ASP A 316 3.05 -10.91 13.88
CA ASP A 316 3.95 -11.13 12.75
C ASP A 316 4.98 -10.00 12.60
N LEU A 317 4.58 -8.75 12.83
CA LEU A 317 5.51 -7.63 12.90
C LEU A 317 6.55 -7.83 14.01
N TYR A 318 6.10 -8.17 15.21
CA TYR A 318 6.98 -8.36 16.36
C TYR A 318 8.00 -9.47 16.13
N PHE A 319 7.56 -10.64 15.67
CA PHE A 319 8.44 -11.78 15.44
C PHE A 319 9.39 -11.55 14.25
N TRP A 320 8.98 -10.77 13.26
CA TRP A 320 9.89 -10.32 12.22
C TRP A 320 10.93 -9.32 12.75
N MET A 321 10.53 -8.36 13.58
CA MET A 321 11.41 -7.31 14.09
C MET A 321 12.41 -7.81 15.13
N LYS A 322 11.98 -8.69 16.04
CA LYS A 322 12.78 -9.13 17.20
C LYS A 322 14.15 -9.71 16.80
N PRO A 323 14.27 -10.71 15.92
CA PRO A 323 15.55 -11.27 15.50
C PRO A 323 16.36 -10.32 14.60
N ASN A 324 15.70 -9.34 13.96
CA ASN A 324 16.33 -8.42 13.03
C ASN A 324 16.63 -7.04 13.66
N LYS A 325 16.52 -6.90 14.97
CA LYS A 325 16.59 -5.62 15.70
C LYS A 325 17.79 -4.77 15.31
N ASN A 326 18.99 -5.35 15.29
CA ASN A 326 20.23 -4.65 14.98
C ASN A 326 20.25 -4.07 13.56
N ILE A 327 19.78 -4.85 12.58
CA ILE A 327 19.70 -4.42 11.18
C ILE A 327 18.62 -3.35 11.01
N LEU A 328 17.48 -3.49 11.70
CA LEU A 328 16.33 -2.62 11.54
C LEU A 328 16.50 -1.25 12.21
N LYS A 329 17.34 -1.13 13.25
CA LYS A 329 17.56 0.13 14.01
C LYS A 329 17.83 1.34 13.11
N LYS A 330 18.53 1.17 12.00
CA LYS A 330 18.83 2.25 11.05
C LYS A 330 17.68 2.63 10.11
N TYR A 331 16.59 1.84 10.10
CA TYR A 331 15.43 2.05 9.21
C TYR A 331 14.18 2.55 9.94
N PHE A 332 14.15 2.49 11.28
CA PHE A 332 13.15 3.05 12.17
C PHE A 332 13.74 4.20 12.99
#